data_4b1f754417e82e0debeee091804cf22a
#
_entry.id   4b1f754417e82e0debeee091804cf22a
#
_cell.length_a   1.000
_cell.length_b   1.000
_cell.length_c   1.000
_cell.angle_alpha   90.00
_cell.angle_beta   90.00
_cell.angle_gamma   90.00
#
_symmetry.space_group_name_H-M   'P 1'
#
loop_
_entity.id
_entity.type
_entity.pdbx_description
1 polymer ?
#
loop_
_entity_poly.entity_id
_entity_poly.type
_entity_poly.pdbx_seq_one_letter_code
_entity_poly.pdbx_strand_id
1 'polypeptide(L)'
;MTGYRAPVVIWRKASGQLPQKRVKYNNSSLQLLNAGKIDSDWYICSATNLLGIFQRKTLVMIVSFPRFTVKPNESIFAPSGSALTLNCSATGDPQPVISWRKQGGHLPVGRNQQINDALVIRDITKNDTGYYICTATSAGVFGVETLTHIQVYPPRGQL
;
A
#
# COMPACT_ATOMS: atom_id res chain seq x y z
N MET A 1 56.30 -2.64 -5.19
CA MET A 1 54.89 -2.29 -5.53
C MET A 1 54.00 -2.80 -4.40
N THR A 2 53.65 -1.90 -3.50
CA THR A 2 52.69 -2.23 -2.41
C THR A 2 51.28 -2.14 -2.99
N GLY A 3 50.80 -3.25 -3.53
CA GLY A 3 49.44 -3.34 -3.96
C GLY A 3 48.50 -3.36 -2.76
N TYR A 4 47.71 -2.30 -2.57
CA TYR A 4 46.58 -2.34 -1.64
C TYR A 4 45.63 -3.43 -2.09
N ARG A 5 45.42 -4.45 -1.27
CA ARG A 5 44.40 -5.47 -1.54
C ARG A 5 43.03 -4.79 -1.48
N ALA A 6 42.17 -5.11 -2.45
CA ALA A 6 40.77 -4.72 -2.41
C ALA A 6 40.14 -5.11 -1.07
N PRO A 7 39.27 -4.30 -0.47
CA PRO A 7 38.59 -4.63 0.77
C PRO A 7 37.74 -5.89 0.60
N VAL A 8 37.69 -6.69 1.66
CA VAL A 8 36.78 -7.84 1.73
C VAL A 8 35.40 -7.33 2.17
N VAL A 9 34.40 -7.66 1.37
CA VAL A 9 33.01 -7.27 1.64
C VAL A 9 32.23 -8.48 2.14
N ILE A 10 31.60 -8.33 3.30
CA ILE A 10 30.76 -9.34 3.92
C ILE A 10 29.39 -8.77 4.17
N TRP A 11 28.37 -9.54 3.84
CA TRP A 11 26.98 -9.23 4.10
C TRP A 11 26.42 -10.06 5.24
N ARG A 12 25.60 -9.45 6.08
CA ARG A 12 24.84 -10.15 7.12
C ARG A 12 23.46 -9.55 7.28
N LYS A 13 22.55 -10.34 7.80
CA LYS A 13 21.21 -9.95 8.20
C LYS A 13 21.25 -9.63 9.70
N ALA A 14 20.58 -8.55 10.13
CA ALA A 14 20.64 -8.10 11.52
C ALA A 14 20.07 -9.13 12.48
N SER A 15 18.96 -9.77 12.15
CA SER A 15 18.33 -10.81 12.95
C SER A 15 18.38 -12.16 12.23
N GLY A 16 19.35 -13.00 12.57
CA GLY A 16 19.44 -14.34 12.01
C GLY A 16 20.45 -14.47 10.86
N GLN A 17 20.31 -15.52 10.08
CA GLN A 17 21.22 -15.87 9.01
C GLN A 17 20.67 -15.51 7.65
N LEU A 18 21.55 -15.19 6.69
CA LEU A 18 21.20 -15.05 5.30
C LEU A 18 20.66 -16.39 4.75
N PRO A 19 19.61 -16.37 3.90
CA PRO A 19 19.07 -17.60 3.31
C PRO A 19 20.01 -18.15 2.24
N GLN A 20 20.93 -19.02 2.64
CA GLN A 20 22.04 -19.47 1.81
C GLN A 20 21.65 -20.03 0.44
N LYS A 21 20.47 -20.66 0.34
CA LYS A 21 19.99 -21.22 -0.94
C LYS A 21 19.41 -20.17 -1.88
N ARG A 22 19.15 -18.95 -1.40
CA ARG A 22 18.48 -17.88 -2.14
C ARG A 22 19.31 -16.61 -2.27
N VAL A 23 20.58 -16.65 -1.89
CA VAL A 23 21.49 -15.52 -2.07
C VAL A 23 22.49 -15.82 -3.15
N LYS A 24 22.82 -14.80 -3.93
CA LYS A 24 23.93 -14.79 -4.88
C LYS A 24 24.79 -13.58 -4.63
N TYR A 25 26.07 -13.77 -4.79
CA TYR A 25 27.05 -12.69 -4.70
C TYR A 25 27.58 -12.39 -6.09
N ASN A 26 27.55 -11.13 -6.46
CA ASN A 26 28.17 -10.65 -7.70
C ASN A 26 29.09 -9.49 -7.35
N ASN A 27 30.40 -9.71 -7.40
CA ASN A 27 31.41 -8.81 -6.87
C ASN A 27 31.10 -8.50 -5.38
N SER A 28 30.83 -7.26 -5.05
CA SER A 28 30.47 -6.86 -3.68
C SER A 28 28.96 -6.75 -3.44
N SER A 29 28.15 -7.12 -4.42
CA SER A 29 26.69 -7.03 -4.34
C SER A 29 26.09 -8.33 -3.81
N LEU A 30 25.06 -8.20 -2.97
CA LEU A 30 24.22 -9.29 -2.51
C LEU A 30 22.91 -9.28 -3.30
N GLN A 31 22.57 -10.39 -3.92
CA GLN A 31 21.29 -10.59 -4.57
C GLN A 31 20.47 -11.59 -3.78
N LEU A 32 19.27 -11.20 -3.40
CA LEU A 32 18.32 -12.05 -2.70
C LEU A 32 17.24 -12.51 -3.69
N LEU A 33 17.12 -13.84 -3.86
CA LEU A 33 16.17 -14.44 -4.79
C LEU A 33 14.88 -14.83 -4.06
N ASN A 34 13.73 -14.67 -4.74
CA ASN A 34 12.42 -15.05 -4.21
C ASN A 34 12.19 -14.49 -2.80
N ALA A 35 12.45 -13.19 -2.62
CA ALA A 35 12.32 -12.55 -1.34
C ALA A 35 10.89 -12.62 -0.82
N GLY A 36 10.72 -12.99 0.43
CA GLY A 36 9.46 -13.07 1.14
C GLY A 36 9.48 -12.23 2.41
N LYS A 37 8.35 -12.15 3.11
CA LYS A 37 8.20 -11.35 4.32
C LYS A 37 9.26 -11.68 5.38
N ILE A 38 9.64 -12.94 5.49
CA ILE A 38 10.67 -13.42 6.43
C ILE A 38 12.03 -12.76 6.19
N ASP A 39 12.26 -12.25 4.99
CA ASP A 39 13.52 -11.61 4.62
C ASP A 39 13.54 -10.11 4.94
N SER A 40 12.43 -9.55 5.41
CA SER A 40 12.36 -8.16 5.85
C SER A 40 13.23 -7.95 7.09
N ASP A 41 14.26 -7.14 6.97
CA ASP A 41 15.20 -6.88 8.05
C ASP A 41 16.20 -5.79 7.64
N TRP A 42 17.04 -5.41 8.56
CA TRP A 42 18.25 -4.65 8.27
C TRP A 42 19.33 -5.58 7.71
N TYR A 43 19.91 -5.19 6.58
CA TYR A 43 21.04 -5.86 5.96
C TYR A 43 22.27 -5.00 6.11
N ILE A 44 23.37 -5.60 6.55
CA ILE A 44 24.58 -4.89 6.90
C ILE A 44 25.71 -5.36 5.99
N CYS A 45 26.28 -4.41 5.27
CA CYS A 45 27.46 -4.59 4.45
C CYS A 45 28.68 -4.11 5.23
N SER A 46 29.66 -4.96 5.43
CA SER A 46 30.94 -4.64 6.08
C SER A 46 32.06 -4.77 5.09
N ALA A 47 32.83 -3.70 4.93
CA ALA A 47 34.04 -3.69 4.11
C ALA A 47 35.27 -3.57 5.04
N THR A 48 36.20 -4.49 4.95
CA THR A 48 37.38 -4.57 5.81
C THR A 48 38.64 -4.50 4.98
N ASN A 49 39.58 -3.65 5.39
CA ASN A 49 40.94 -3.61 4.90
C ASN A 49 41.92 -3.37 6.07
N LEU A 50 43.19 -3.16 5.77
CA LEU A 50 44.19 -2.88 6.79
C LEU A 50 43.97 -1.60 7.59
N LEU A 51 43.15 -0.67 7.07
CA LEU A 51 42.87 0.62 7.71
C LEU A 51 41.66 0.57 8.64
N GLY A 52 40.83 -0.46 8.55
CA GLY A 52 39.68 -0.62 9.43
C GLY A 52 38.45 -1.27 8.77
N ILE A 53 37.33 -1.11 9.43
CA ILE A 53 36.05 -1.69 9.04
C ILE A 53 35.07 -0.57 8.80
N PHE A 54 34.42 -0.58 7.63
CA PHE A 54 33.31 0.31 7.30
C PHE A 54 32.04 -0.52 7.16
N GLN A 55 30.94 -0.03 7.74
CA GLN A 55 29.64 -0.70 7.69
C GLN A 55 28.57 0.23 7.17
N ARG A 56 27.64 -0.33 6.40
CA ARG A 56 26.40 0.32 6.01
C ARG A 56 25.22 -0.58 6.31
N LYS A 57 24.16 0.04 6.80
CA LYS A 57 22.88 -0.64 7.04
C LYS A 57 21.87 -0.22 6.00
N THR A 58 21.12 -1.18 5.49
CA THR A 58 19.98 -0.95 4.58
C THR A 58 18.77 -1.67 5.14
N LEU A 59 17.68 -0.94 5.32
CA LEU A 59 16.41 -1.55 5.69
C LEU A 59 15.73 -2.10 4.44
N VAL A 60 15.46 -3.39 4.44
CA VAL A 60 14.71 -4.07 3.38
C VAL A 60 13.37 -4.49 3.94
N MET A 61 12.29 -4.00 3.35
CA MET A 61 10.93 -4.40 3.67
C MET A 61 10.30 -5.09 2.48
N ILE A 62 9.91 -6.35 2.66
CA ILE A 62 9.20 -7.10 1.64
C ILE A 62 7.71 -6.97 1.93
N VAL A 63 6.99 -6.39 0.99
CA VAL A 63 5.56 -6.12 1.10
C VAL A 63 4.84 -6.76 -0.06
N SER A 64 3.58 -7.15 0.16
CA SER A 64 2.72 -7.62 -0.92
C SER A 64 1.83 -6.47 -1.42
N PHE A 65 1.55 -6.46 -2.73
CA PHE A 65 0.60 -5.50 -3.28
C PHE A 65 -0.78 -5.71 -2.67
N PRO A 66 -1.52 -4.63 -2.37
CA PRO A 66 -2.90 -4.74 -1.92
C PRO A 66 -3.78 -5.38 -3.00
N ARG A 67 -4.74 -6.18 -2.58
CA ARG A 67 -5.77 -6.77 -3.43
C ARG A 67 -7.13 -6.48 -2.82
N PHE A 68 -8.07 -6.00 -3.62
CA PHE A 68 -9.44 -5.84 -3.17
C PHE A 68 -10.10 -7.21 -2.96
N THR A 69 -10.71 -7.40 -1.80
CA THR A 69 -11.55 -8.54 -1.48
C THR A 69 -13.03 -8.20 -1.61
N VAL A 70 -13.38 -6.94 -1.37
CA VAL A 70 -14.72 -6.38 -1.56
C VAL A 70 -14.59 -5.07 -2.29
N LYS A 71 -15.35 -4.89 -3.37
CA LYS A 71 -15.47 -3.64 -4.12
C LYS A 71 -16.91 -3.20 -4.12
N PRO A 72 -17.21 -1.89 -4.08
CA PRO A 72 -18.55 -1.41 -4.35
C PRO A 72 -18.95 -1.68 -5.80
N ASN A 73 -20.24 -1.72 -6.08
CA ASN A 73 -20.76 -1.84 -7.45
C ASN A 73 -20.25 -0.67 -8.30
N GLU A 74 -20.00 -0.92 -9.58
CA GLU A 74 -19.50 0.10 -10.51
C GLU A 74 -20.47 1.27 -10.67
N SER A 75 -21.78 1.01 -10.59
CA SER A 75 -22.83 2.02 -10.69
C SER A 75 -23.85 1.81 -9.58
N ILE A 76 -24.17 2.89 -8.89
CA ILE A 76 -25.15 2.91 -7.81
C ILE A 76 -26.15 4.03 -8.09
N PHE A 77 -27.46 3.70 -8.03
CA PHE A 77 -28.55 4.64 -8.16
C PHE A 77 -29.21 4.82 -6.80
N ALA A 78 -29.36 6.05 -6.34
CA ALA A 78 -29.93 6.34 -5.04
C ALA A 78 -30.91 7.48 -5.10
N PRO A 79 -32.08 7.40 -4.40
CA PRO A 79 -32.99 8.52 -4.31
C PRO A 79 -32.42 9.61 -3.42
N SER A 80 -32.64 10.85 -3.78
CA SER A 80 -32.30 12.03 -2.98
C SER A 80 -32.87 11.90 -1.57
N GLY A 81 -32.06 12.23 -0.55
CA GLY A 81 -32.44 12.14 0.85
C GLY A 81 -32.12 10.79 1.52
N SER A 82 -31.72 9.77 0.75
CA SER A 82 -31.36 8.47 1.32
C SER A 82 -29.93 8.46 1.87
N ALA A 83 -29.60 7.38 2.58
CA ALA A 83 -28.25 7.09 3.02
C ALA A 83 -27.64 5.97 2.16
N LEU A 84 -26.35 6.10 1.85
CA LEU A 84 -25.60 5.10 1.11
C LEU A 84 -24.46 4.58 1.94
N THR A 85 -24.20 3.26 1.81
CA THR A 85 -23.02 2.63 2.35
C THR A 85 -22.24 1.97 1.20
N LEU A 86 -21.00 2.39 1.00
CA LEU A 86 -20.10 1.82 0.02
C LEU A 86 -19.09 0.93 0.75
N ASN A 87 -19.09 -0.35 0.44
CA ASN A 87 -18.18 -1.32 1.05
C ASN A 87 -16.93 -1.49 0.20
N CYS A 88 -15.78 -1.46 0.85
CA CYS A 88 -14.49 -1.67 0.22
C CYS A 88 -13.55 -2.35 1.23
N SER A 89 -12.92 -3.43 0.82
CA SER A 89 -11.97 -4.15 1.67
C SER A 89 -10.81 -4.66 0.83
N ALA A 90 -9.66 -4.77 1.43
CA ALA A 90 -8.47 -5.25 0.77
C ALA A 90 -7.61 -6.10 1.71
N THR A 91 -6.81 -6.98 1.11
CA THR A 91 -5.78 -7.74 1.80
C THR A 91 -4.41 -7.38 1.25
N GLY A 92 -3.40 -7.54 2.05
CA GLY A 92 -2.01 -7.29 1.70
C GLY A 92 -1.13 -7.40 2.94
N ASP A 93 0.16 -7.27 2.75
CA ASP A 93 1.11 -7.30 3.84
C ASP A 93 2.16 -6.19 3.65
N PRO A 94 2.20 -5.18 4.54
CA PRO A 94 1.30 -4.95 5.69
C PRO A 94 -0.17 -4.77 5.30
N GLN A 95 -1.08 -4.95 6.28
CA GLN A 95 -2.51 -4.76 6.06
C GLN A 95 -2.79 -3.39 5.42
N PRO A 96 -3.49 -3.35 4.26
CA PRO A 96 -3.77 -2.09 3.59
C PRO A 96 -4.68 -1.15 4.41
N VAL A 97 -4.44 0.13 4.25
CA VAL A 97 -5.30 1.18 4.78
C VAL A 97 -6.25 1.62 3.68
N ILE A 98 -7.54 1.63 3.98
CA ILE A 98 -8.60 2.08 3.07
C ILE A 98 -8.84 3.56 3.26
N SER A 99 -8.91 4.29 2.17
CA SER A 99 -9.31 5.69 2.15
C SER A 99 -10.27 5.97 0.99
N TRP A 100 -11.11 6.99 1.16
CA TRP A 100 -12.13 7.36 0.19
C TRP A 100 -11.95 8.80 -0.26
N ARG A 101 -12.20 9.05 -1.53
CA ARG A 101 -12.28 10.40 -2.08
C ARG A 101 -13.32 10.49 -3.20
N LYS A 102 -13.75 11.69 -3.50
CA LYS A 102 -14.61 11.97 -4.64
C LYS A 102 -13.77 12.57 -5.76
N GLN A 103 -13.91 12.06 -6.96
CA GLN A 103 -13.19 12.57 -8.12
C GLN A 103 -13.68 13.98 -8.47
N GLY A 104 -12.73 14.90 -8.61
CA GLY A 104 -13.04 16.28 -9.02
C GLY A 104 -13.65 17.17 -7.95
N GLY A 105 -13.69 16.73 -6.68
CA GLY A 105 -14.29 17.48 -5.59
C GLY A 105 -13.98 16.91 -4.23
N HIS A 106 -14.83 17.24 -3.27
CA HIS A 106 -14.72 16.77 -1.90
C HIS A 106 -15.85 15.81 -1.56
N LEU A 107 -15.62 14.91 -0.62
CA LEU A 107 -16.69 14.14 0.00
C LEU A 107 -17.69 15.11 0.67
N PRO A 108 -19.00 14.77 0.74
CA PRO A 108 -20.00 15.64 1.34
C PRO A 108 -19.65 16.03 2.77
N VAL A 109 -19.35 17.30 3.01
CA VAL A 109 -18.92 17.81 4.31
C VAL A 109 -20.04 17.65 5.34
N GLY A 110 -19.72 17.07 6.51
CA GLY A 110 -20.66 16.85 7.61
C GLY A 110 -21.67 15.73 7.38
N ARG A 111 -21.66 15.09 6.21
CA ARG A 111 -22.61 14.03 5.84
C ARG A 111 -21.91 12.73 5.43
N ASN A 112 -20.60 12.64 5.56
CA ASN A 112 -19.85 11.42 5.30
C ASN A 112 -19.14 10.92 6.56
N GLN A 113 -18.99 9.61 6.63
CA GLN A 113 -18.26 8.94 7.71
C GLN A 113 -17.66 7.65 7.17
N GLN A 114 -16.41 7.36 7.55
CA GLN A 114 -15.83 6.06 7.29
C GLN A 114 -15.98 5.18 8.52
N ILE A 115 -16.68 4.05 8.36
CA ILE A 115 -16.92 3.08 9.42
C ILE A 115 -16.40 1.73 8.96
N ASN A 116 -15.38 1.19 9.63
CA ASN A 116 -14.78 -0.11 9.27
C ASN A 116 -14.50 -0.23 7.77
N ASP A 117 -13.82 0.78 7.22
CA ASP A 117 -13.46 0.87 5.80
C ASP A 117 -14.62 1.19 4.84
N ALA A 118 -15.86 1.11 5.28
CA ALA A 118 -17.02 1.48 4.48
C ALA A 118 -17.24 3.00 4.52
N LEU A 119 -17.59 3.58 3.37
CA LEU A 119 -18.00 4.98 3.29
C LEU A 119 -19.52 5.07 3.44
N VAL A 120 -19.97 5.80 4.45
CA VAL A 120 -21.38 6.09 4.69
C VAL A 120 -21.64 7.56 4.35
N ILE A 121 -22.59 7.81 3.44
CA ILE A 121 -23.02 9.16 3.07
C ILE A 121 -24.48 9.26 3.44
N ARG A 122 -24.82 10.29 4.24
CA ARG A 122 -26.19 10.55 4.68
C ARG A 122 -26.80 11.71 3.89
N ASP A 123 -28.13 11.72 3.83
CA ASP A 123 -28.91 12.80 3.19
C ASP A 123 -28.36 13.14 1.80
N ILE A 124 -28.21 12.13 0.97
CA ILE A 124 -27.59 12.27 -0.34
C ILE A 124 -28.39 13.24 -1.23
N THR A 125 -27.68 14.10 -1.94
CA THR A 125 -28.28 15.11 -2.81
C THR A 125 -27.82 14.93 -4.25
N LYS A 126 -28.51 15.61 -5.18
CA LYS A 126 -28.12 15.60 -6.59
C LYS A 126 -26.68 16.03 -6.83
N ASN A 127 -26.15 16.94 -6.00
CA ASN A 127 -24.79 17.43 -6.11
C ASN A 127 -23.75 16.36 -5.70
N ASP A 128 -24.19 15.29 -5.04
CA ASP A 128 -23.31 14.18 -4.66
C ASP A 128 -23.12 13.17 -5.80
N THR A 129 -23.84 13.32 -6.90
CA THR A 129 -23.62 12.53 -8.12
C THR A 129 -22.16 12.67 -8.58
N GLY A 130 -21.53 11.55 -8.89
CA GLY A 130 -20.16 11.53 -9.39
C GLY A 130 -19.44 10.23 -9.12
N TYR A 131 -18.14 10.25 -9.34
CA TYR A 131 -17.28 9.10 -9.11
C TYR A 131 -16.63 9.18 -7.73
N TYR A 132 -16.72 8.06 -7.03
CA TYR A 132 -16.11 7.88 -5.71
C TYR A 132 -15.02 6.82 -5.82
N ILE A 133 -13.90 7.06 -5.18
CA ILE A 133 -12.71 6.25 -5.32
C ILE A 133 -12.34 5.69 -3.96
N CYS A 134 -12.26 4.34 -3.89
CA CYS A 134 -11.67 3.64 -2.77
C CYS A 134 -10.22 3.33 -3.10
N THR A 135 -9.31 3.73 -2.23
CA THR A 135 -7.88 3.46 -2.35
C THR A 135 -7.45 2.56 -1.21
N ALA A 136 -6.76 1.46 -1.54
CA ALA A 136 -6.12 0.59 -0.56
C ALA A 136 -4.61 0.74 -0.67
N THR A 137 -3.96 1.16 0.41
CA THR A 137 -2.52 1.47 0.42
C THR A 137 -1.79 0.62 1.45
N SER A 138 -0.77 -0.12 1.02
CA SER A 138 0.13 -0.88 1.88
C SER A 138 1.45 -0.15 2.08
N ALA A 139 1.94 -0.09 3.32
CA ALA A 139 3.21 0.54 3.71
C ALA A 139 3.33 2.02 3.28
N GLY A 140 2.21 2.68 2.99
CA GLY A 140 2.18 4.07 2.55
C GLY A 140 2.77 4.32 1.15
N VAL A 141 3.10 3.26 0.40
CA VAL A 141 3.79 3.36 -0.89
C VAL A 141 3.01 2.71 -2.03
N PHE A 142 2.49 1.49 -1.80
CA PHE A 142 1.82 0.71 -2.82
C PHE A 142 0.31 0.83 -2.66
N GLY A 143 -0.37 1.29 -3.71
CA GLY A 143 -1.81 1.49 -3.68
C GLY A 143 -2.51 0.92 -4.89
N VAL A 144 -3.76 0.51 -4.70
CA VAL A 144 -4.70 0.16 -5.74
C VAL A 144 -5.99 0.94 -5.53
N GLU A 145 -6.70 1.23 -6.63
CA GLU A 145 -7.90 2.04 -6.60
C GLU A 145 -9.05 1.34 -7.30
N THR A 146 -10.28 1.61 -6.85
CA THR A 146 -11.50 1.20 -7.53
C THR A 146 -12.49 2.36 -7.58
N LEU A 147 -13.21 2.50 -8.70
CA LEU A 147 -14.17 3.57 -8.93
C LEU A 147 -15.59 3.06 -8.81
N THR A 148 -16.45 3.91 -8.25
CA THR A 148 -17.91 3.72 -8.21
C THR A 148 -18.59 4.99 -8.67
N HIS A 149 -19.50 4.87 -9.62
CA HIS A 149 -20.34 5.98 -10.03
C HIS A 149 -21.64 6.00 -9.23
N ILE A 150 -21.91 7.08 -8.54
CA ILE A 150 -23.17 7.30 -7.84
C ILE A 150 -24.01 8.26 -8.65
N GLN A 151 -25.22 7.83 -8.99
CA GLN A 151 -26.23 8.65 -9.65
C GLN A 151 -27.39 8.88 -8.68
N VAL A 152 -27.59 10.13 -8.31
CA VAL A 152 -28.70 10.53 -7.43
C VAL A 152 -29.87 10.98 -8.27
N TYR A 153 -31.04 10.46 -7.99
CA TYR A 153 -32.29 10.82 -8.69
C TYR A 153 -33.33 11.39 -7.69
N PRO A 154 -34.30 12.18 -8.17
CA PRO A 154 -35.35 12.72 -7.31
C PRO A 154 -36.15 11.61 -6.62
N PRO A 155 -36.65 11.82 -5.39
CA PRO A 155 -37.50 10.86 -4.74
C PRO A 155 -38.83 10.71 -5.52
N ARG A 156 -39.44 9.49 -5.45
CA ARG A 156 -40.71 9.23 -6.13
C ARG A 156 -41.79 10.26 -5.68
N GLY A 157 -42.48 10.88 -6.65
CA GLY A 157 -43.56 11.80 -6.40
C GLY A 157 -43.24 13.29 -6.60
N GLN A 158 -42.00 13.62 -6.96
CA GLN A 158 -41.61 14.98 -7.39
C GLN A 158 -41.21 14.94 -8.87
N LEU A 159 -42.20 15.06 -9.72
CA LEU A 159 -42.06 15.44 -11.13
C LEU A 159 -42.39 16.92 -11.27
#